data_c7aea8c8090b33a8d7233f7d3c1aa577
#
_entry.id   c7aea8c8090b33a8d7233f7d3c1aa577
#
_cell.length_a   1.000
_cell.length_b   1.000
_cell.length_c   1.000
_cell.angle_alpha   90.00
_cell.angle_beta   90.00
_cell.angle_gamma   90.00
#
_symmetry.space_group_name_H-M   'P 1'
#
loop_
_entity.id
_entity.type
_entity.pdbx_description
1 polymer ?
#
loop_
_entity_poly.entity_id
_entity_poly.type
_entity_poly.pdbx_seq_one_letter_code
_entity_poly.pdbx_strand_id
1 'polypeptide(L)' 'MKYQLRIVLAPYCGKMEERFFPYDEISLKYNADKGYVRIDDECTSKLLFLAPMDSIAYMERVEIK' A
#
# COMPACT_ATOMS: atom_id res chain seq x y z
N MET A 1 -8.80 -17.84 5.59
CA MET A 1 -8.90 -16.42 6.01
C MET A 1 -8.31 -15.52 4.95
N LYS A 2 -8.98 -14.41 4.68
CA LYS A 2 -8.49 -13.44 3.71
C LYS A 2 -7.99 -12.20 4.43
N TYR A 3 -6.97 -11.59 3.85
CA TYR A 3 -6.40 -10.36 4.37
C TYR A 3 -6.37 -9.30 3.30
N GLN A 4 -6.38 -8.05 3.72
CA GLN A 4 -6.11 -6.94 2.83
C GLN A 4 -5.03 -6.06 3.43
N LEU A 5 -4.28 -5.41 2.56
CA LEU A 5 -3.29 -4.43 2.97
C LEU A 5 -3.97 -3.07 3.06
N ARG A 6 -3.90 -2.47 4.24
CA ARG A 6 -4.42 -1.13 4.47
C ARG A 6 -3.25 -0.17 4.50
N ILE A 7 -3.29 0.82 3.64
CA ILE A 7 -2.27 1.86 3.61
C ILE A 7 -2.94 3.16 4.02
N VAL A 8 -2.42 3.78 5.07
CA VAL A 8 -2.90 5.07 5.53
C VAL A 8 -1.90 6.12 5.08
N LEU A 9 -2.35 7.05 4.26
CA LEU A 9 -1.52 8.11 3.73
C LEU A 9 -1.47 9.27 4.72
N ALA A 10 -0.32 9.93 4.75
CA ALA A 10 -0.13 11.09 5.62
C ALA A 10 -1.14 12.18 5.25
N PRO A 11 -1.64 12.93 6.25
CA PRO A 11 -2.66 13.93 5.96
C PRO A 11 -2.12 15.01 5.02
N TYR A 12 -2.91 15.25 4.00
CA TYR A 12 -2.69 16.34 3.08
C TYR A 12 -3.92 17.23 3.15
N CYS A 13 -3.74 18.49 3.44
CA CYS A 13 -4.85 19.42 3.68
C CYS A 13 -5.77 18.99 4.82
N GLY A 14 -5.21 18.30 5.81
CA GLY A 14 -5.96 17.93 7.01
C GLY A 14 -6.81 16.67 6.88
N LYS A 15 -6.74 15.96 5.76
CA LYS A 15 -7.49 14.73 5.57
C LYS A 15 -6.57 13.55 5.43
N MET A 16 -6.88 12.46 6.13
CA MET A 16 -6.19 11.20 5.98
C MET A 16 -6.90 10.37 4.92
N GLU A 17 -6.13 9.78 4.04
CA GLU A 17 -6.67 8.88 3.02
C GLU A 17 -6.25 7.45 3.29
N GLU A 18 -7.12 6.52 2.97
CA GLU A 18 -6.85 5.10 3.10
C GLU A 18 -6.94 4.43 1.76
N ARG A 19 -6.08 3.41 1.55
CA ARG A 19 -6.13 2.56 0.38
C ARG A 19 -6.11 1.12 0.84
N PHE A 20 -6.89 0.28 0.16
CA PHE A 20 -6.99 -1.14 0.47
C PHE A 20 -6.65 -1.96 -0.76
N PHE A 21 -5.87 -3.01 -0.56
CA PHE A 21 -5.47 -3.92 -1.62
C PHE A 21 -5.62 -5.37 -1.14
N PRO A 22 -6.04 -6.30 -2.02
CA PRO A 22 -6.10 -7.72 -1.63
C PRO A 22 -4.70 -8.25 -1.37
N TYR A 23 -4.42 -8.57 -0.13
CA TYR A 23 -3.07 -8.91 0.32
C TYR A 23 -2.44 -10.08 -0.44
N ASP A 24 -3.25 -11.08 -0.77
CA ASP A 24 -2.75 -12.30 -1.42
C ASP A 24 -2.54 -12.16 -2.93
N GLU A 25 -2.97 -11.05 -3.52
CA GLU A 25 -2.93 -10.85 -4.96
C GLU A 25 -1.97 -9.75 -5.38
N ILE A 26 -1.20 -9.22 -4.45
CA ILE A 26 -0.29 -8.11 -4.71
C ILE A 26 1.15 -8.47 -4.37
N SER A 27 2.06 -7.77 -5.02
CA SER A 27 3.48 -7.81 -4.71
C SER A 27 3.87 -6.45 -4.15
N LEU A 28 4.22 -6.42 -2.88
CA LEU A 28 4.64 -5.20 -2.21
C LEU A 28 6.15 -5.04 -2.33
N LYS A 29 6.57 -3.97 -2.97
CA LYS A 29 7.98 -3.65 -3.14
C LYS A 29 8.32 -2.40 -2.35
N TYR A 30 9.39 -2.49 -1.63
CA TYR A 30 9.82 -1.49 -0.71
C TYR A 30 11.25 -1.08 -1.04
N ASN A 31 11.43 0.15 -1.47
CA ASN A 31 12.76 0.63 -1.83
C ASN A 31 13.18 1.78 -0.93
N ALA A 32 13.92 1.44 0.12
CA ALA A 32 14.37 2.42 1.09
C ALA A 32 15.38 3.40 0.49
N ASP A 33 16.21 2.94 -0.44
CA ASP A 33 17.23 3.78 -1.04
C ASP A 33 16.65 4.90 -1.89
N LYS A 34 15.56 4.60 -2.60
CA LYS A 34 14.88 5.58 -3.44
C LYS A 34 13.70 6.24 -2.74
N GLY A 35 13.33 5.73 -1.57
CA GLY A 35 12.30 6.33 -0.74
C GLY A 35 10.88 6.19 -1.26
N TYR A 36 10.53 5.05 -1.85
CA TYR A 36 9.16 4.83 -2.31
C TYR A 36 8.68 3.42 -1.98
N VAL A 37 7.35 3.29 -1.98
CA VAL A 37 6.66 2.01 -1.84
C VAL A 37 5.87 1.77 -3.12
N ARG A 38 5.98 0.58 -3.67
CA ARG A 38 5.31 0.20 -4.90
C ARG A 38 4.50 -1.07 -4.70
N ILE A 39 3.28 -1.07 -5.18
CA ILE A 39 2.41 -2.25 -5.13
C ILE A 39 2.03 -2.62 -6.55
N ASP A 40 2.32 -3.86 -6.93
CA ASP A 40 2.00 -4.39 -8.24
C ASP A 40 1.00 -5.53 -8.10
N ASP A 41 0.22 -5.76 -9.15
CA ASP A 41 -0.59 -6.96 -9.26
C ASP A 41 0.33 -8.15 -9.47
N GLU A 42 0.21 -9.18 -8.63
CA GLU A 42 1.11 -10.33 -8.68
C GLU A 42 0.98 -11.13 -9.98
N CYS A 43 -0.22 -11.23 -10.50
CA CYS A 43 -0.48 -12.02 -11.72
C CYS A 43 -0.09 -11.29 -12.99
N THR A 44 -0.37 -10.00 -13.10
CA THR A 44 -0.16 -9.24 -14.33
C THR A 44 1.06 -8.34 -14.29
N SER A 45 1.65 -8.15 -13.13
CA SER A 45 2.78 -7.26 -12.88
C SER A 45 2.47 -5.79 -13.20
N LYS A 46 1.20 -5.45 -13.24
CA LYS A 46 0.79 -4.06 -13.47
C LYS A 46 0.90 -3.26 -12.20
N LEU A 47 1.32 -2.02 -12.33
CA LEU A 47 1.42 -1.10 -11.21
C LEU A 47 0.01 -0.74 -10.70
N LEU A 48 -0.23 -0.96 -9.41
CA LEU A 48 -1.47 -0.60 -8.75
C LEU A 48 -1.33 0.65 -7.89
N PHE A 49 -0.17 0.84 -7.27
CA PHE A 49 0.04 1.95 -6.36
C PHE A 49 1.52 2.26 -6.25
N LEU A 50 1.86 3.53 -6.26
CA LEU A 50 3.23 3.99 -6.06
C LEU A 50 3.16 5.30 -5.30
N ALA A 51 3.90 5.39 -4.22
CA ALA A 51 3.94 6.61 -3.41
C ALA A 51 5.29 6.78 -2.73
N PRO A 52 5.72 8.03 -2.49
CA PRO A 52 6.89 8.27 -1.66
C PRO A 52 6.65 7.75 -0.25
N MET A 53 7.69 7.24 0.39
CA MET A 53 7.56 6.73 1.75
C MET A 53 7.09 7.81 2.73
N ASP A 54 7.48 9.05 2.47
CA ASP A 54 7.10 10.19 3.32
C ASP A 54 5.59 10.47 3.29
N SER A 55 4.90 9.98 2.26
CA SER A 55 3.45 10.14 2.14
C SER A 55 2.67 9.09 2.90
N ILE A 56 3.34 8.08 3.43
CA ILE A 56 2.69 6.97 4.09
C ILE A 56 2.86 7.08 5.60
N ALA A 57 1.74 7.19 6.31
CA ALA A 57 1.77 7.22 7.76
C ALA A 57 2.05 5.82 8.33
N TYR A 58 1.34 4.83 7.83
CA TYR A 58 1.60 3.43 8.19
C TYR A 58 0.86 2.48 7.26
N MET A 59 1.26 1.22 7.32
CA MET A 59 0.61 0.14 6.59
C MET A 59 0.35 -1.01 7.54
N GLU A 60 -0.74 -1.72 7.33
CA GLU A 60 -1.07 -2.88 8.15
C GLU A 60 -1.81 -3.94 7.36
N ARG A 61 -1.69 -5.17 7.81
CA ARG A 61 -2.47 -6.28 7.27
C ARG A 61 -3.73 -6.41 8.11
N VAL A 62 -4.87 -6.35 7.45
CA VAL A 62 -6.16 -6.41 8.12
C VAL A 62 -6.91 -7.66 7.67
N GLU A 63 -7.44 -8.41 8.62
CA GLU A 63 -8.24 -9.58 8.30
C GLU A 63 -9.62 -9.17 7.82
N ILE A 64 -10.05 -9.77 6.72
CA ILE A 64 -11.39 -9.53 6.17
C ILE A 64 -12.33 -10.55 6.79
N LYS A 65 -13.37 -10.05 7.43
CA LYS A 65 -14.40 -10.92 8.02
C LYS A 65 -15.53 -11.19 7.03
#